data_d1d9506676af21ba39a065fb22b0aa89
#
_entry.id   d1d9506676af21ba39a065fb22b0aa89
#
_cell.length_a   1.000
_cell.length_b   1.000
_cell.length_c   1.000
_cell.angle_alpha   90.00
_cell.angle_beta   90.00
_cell.angle_gamma   90.00
#
_symmetry.space_group_name_H-M   'P 1'
#
loop_
_entity.id
_entity.type
_entity.pdbx_description
1 polymer ?
#
loop_
_entity_poly.entity_id
_entity_poly.type
_entity_poly.pdbx_seq_one_letter_code
_entity_poly.pdbx_strand_id
1 'polypeptide(L)'
;GDKKVLLGLSGGVDSSVVGVLLHKAIGNQLTSIFVDHGLLRKGEAEQVMDSLGGKFGLNIIKVDAKERFLNKLAGVSDPEKKRKIIGNEFIRVFDDEAAKLEGIEFLAQGTLYTDIIESGTDTAQTIKSHHNVGGLPEDVQFKLIEPLNTLFKDEVRELGEKLGMPHELVWRQPFPGPGLGIRVIGEITEEKLEIVRDSDLILREEIAKHGLDKEIWQYFTVLPGIRSVGVMGDGRTYDYTVGIRAVTSIDGMTADFAQIPWDVLQEISVRIVNEVDHVNRVVYDITSKPPATIEWE
;
A
#
# COMPACT_ATOMS: atom_id res chain seq x y z
N GLY A 1 -3.46 -31.64 4.53
CA GLY A 1 -4.12 -32.64 3.68
C GLY A 1 -4.65 -32.01 2.40
N ASP A 2 -5.92 -32.24 2.09
CA ASP A 2 -6.61 -31.76 0.88
C ASP A 2 -7.41 -30.45 1.10
N LYS A 3 -7.22 -29.82 2.23
CA LYS A 3 -7.97 -28.62 2.65
C LYS A 3 -7.59 -27.38 1.85
N LYS A 4 -8.57 -26.50 1.61
CA LYS A 4 -8.36 -25.23 0.89
C LYS A 4 -8.01 -24.10 1.83
N VAL A 5 -7.13 -23.23 1.39
CA VAL A 5 -6.62 -22.08 2.10
C VAL A 5 -6.97 -20.81 1.32
N LEU A 6 -7.47 -19.80 2.01
CA LEU A 6 -7.70 -18.46 1.50
C LEU A 6 -6.61 -17.50 2.00
N LEU A 7 -6.14 -16.61 1.15
CA LEU A 7 -5.18 -15.55 1.49
C LEU A 7 -5.71 -14.19 1.05
N GLY A 8 -5.72 -13.22 1.95
CA GLY A 8 -5.86 -11.81 1.60
C GLY A 8 -4.52 -11.28 1.07
N LEU A 9 -4.46 -10.98 -0.22
CA LEU A 9 -3.26 -10.47 -0.87
C LEU A 9 -3.32 -8.95 -0.97
N SER A 10 -2.56 -8.26 -0.14
CA SER A 10 -2.52 -6.77 -0.14
C SER A 10 -1.55 -6.19 -1.17
N GLY A 11 -0.74 -7.02 -1.82
CA GLY A 11 0.38 -6.58 -2.66
C GLY A 11 1.62 -6.14 -1.85
N GLY A 12 1.55 -6.11 -0.52
CA GLY A 12 2.71 -5.91 0.36
C GLY A 12 3.64 -7.12 0.37
N VAL A 13 4.90 -6.92 0.84
CA VAL A 13 5.90 -8.00 0.85
C VAL A 13 5.44 -9.21 1.65
N ASP A 14 4.86 -9.01 2.83
CA ASP A 14 4.51 -10.11 3.74
C ASP A 14 3.45 -11.03 3.13
N SER A 15 2.32 -10.46 2.68
CA SER A 15 1.27 -11.24 2.01
C SER A 15 1.75 -11.89 0.72
N SER A 16 2.68 -11.26 -0.01
CA SER A 16 3.27 -11.83 -1.22
C SER A 16 4.18 -13.02 -0.91
N VAL A 17 5.01 -12.92 0.13
CA VAL A 17 5.88 -14.02 0.59
C VAL A 17 5.03 -15.20 1.09
N VAL A 18 3.98 -14.93 1.89
CA VAL A 18 3.01 -15.98 2.30
C VAL A 18 2.40 -16.65 1.09
N GLY A 19 1.95 -15.87 0.11
CA GLY A 19 1.34 -16.40 -1.12
C GLY A 19 2.26 -17.34 -1.87
N VAL A 20 3.50 -16.91 -2.14
CA VAL A 20 4.49 -17.74 -2.86
C VAL A 20 4.91 -18.97 -2.04
N LEU A 21 5.12 -18.81 -0.73
CA LEU A 21 5.46 -19.91 0.18
C LEU A 21 4.38 -20.98 0.20
N LEU A 22 3.13 -20.58 0.43
CA LEU A 22 2.00 -21.51 0.46
C LEU A 22 1.72 -22.13 -0.91
N HIS A 23 1.82 -21.35 -2.00
CA HIS A 23 1.66 -21.90 -3.33
C HIS A 23 2.69 -23.00 -3.64
N LYS A 24 3.94 -22.82 -3.23
CA LYS A 24 4.97 -23.86 -3.34
C LYS A 24 4.66 -25.10 -2.49
N ALA A 25 4.03 -24.92 -1.33
CA ALA A 25 3.73 -26.02 -0.41
C ALA A 25 2.47 -26.81 -0.78
N ILE A 26 1.40 -26.12 -1.20
CA ILE A 26 0.05 -26.71 -1.37
C ILE A 26 -0.56 -26.44 -2.76
N GLY A 27 0.11 -25.73 -3.64
CA GLY A 27 -0.32 -25.50 -5.02
C GLY A 27 -1.71 -24.88 -5.13
N ASN A 28 -2.57 -25.52 -5.90
CA ASN A 28 -3.93 -25.03 -6.21
C ASN A 28 -4.92 -25.09 -5.03
N GLN A 29 -4.52 -25.61 -3.87
CA GLN A 29 -5.32 -25.52 -2.66
C GLN A 29 -5.34 -24.06 -2.10
N LEU A 30 -4.38 -23.22 -2.50
CA LEU A 30 -4.35 -21.81 -2.17
C LEU A 30 -5.18 -21.00 -3.18
N THR A 31 -6.12 -20.21 -2.69
CA THR A 31 -6.79 -19.13 -3.43
C THR A 31 -6.46 -17.80 -2.76
N SER A 32 -6.04 -16.82 -3.55
CA SER A 32 -5.72 -15.48 -3.06
C SER A 32 -6.75 -14.46 -3.56
N ILE A 33 -7.20 -13.56 -2.71
CA ILE A 33 -8.06 -12.43 -3.09
C ILE A 33 -7.24 -11.17 -3.05
N PHE A 34 -7.17 -10.45 -4.17
CA PHE A 34 -6.54 -9.14 -4.30
C PHE A 34 -7.60 -8.09 -4.58
N VAL A 35 -7.74 -7.11 -3.69
CA VAL A 35 -8.74 -6.04 -3.80
C VAL A 35 -8.11 -4.77 -4.37
N ASP A 36 -8.52 -4.39 -5.58
CA ASP A 36 -8.21 -3.09 -6.16
C ASP A 36 -9.24 -2.07 -5.68
N HIS A 37 -8.90 -1.37 -4.61
CA HIS A 37 -9.77 -0.37 -3.97
C HIS A 37 -9.64 1.05 -4.56
N GLY A 38 -8.92 1.21 -5.66
CA GLY A 38 -8.75 2.51 -6.31
C GLY A 38 -7.79 3.48 -5.62
N LEU A 39 -7.14 3.08 -4.52
CA LEU A 39 -6.17 3.89 -3.77
C LEU A 39 -4.75 3.33 -3.90
N LEU A 40 -4.51 2.46 -4.88
CA LEU A 40 -3.20 1.90 -5.19
C LEU A 40 -2.36 2.89 -6.00
N ARG A 41 -1.04 2.69 -5.98
CA ARG A 41 -0.09 3.40 -6.85
C ARG A 41 -0.38 3.11 -8.32
N LYS A 42 0.12 3.97 -9.20
CA LYS A 42 0.01 3.75 -10.66
C LYS A 42 0.68 2.43 -11.05
N GLY A 43 -0.08 1.58 -11.77
CA GLY A 43 0.40 0.27 -12.25
C GLY A 43 0.58 -0.81 -11.18
N GLU A 44 0.24 -0.56 -9.92
CA GLU A 44 0.51 -1.51 -8.82
C GLU A 44 -0.34 -2.79 -8.93
N ALA A 45 -1.61 -2.66 -9.30
CA ALA A 45 -2.49 -3.83 -9.46
C ALA A 45 -2.00 -4.76 -10.58
N GLU A 46 -1.59 -4.19 -11.70
CA GLU A 46 -1.02 -4.92 -12.84
C GLU A 46 0.31 -5.60 -12.44
N GLN A 47 1.18 -4.88 -11.74
CA GLN A 47 2.46 -5.43 -11.25
C GLN A 47 2.26 -6.63 -10.34
N VAL A 48 1.28 -6.58 -9.42
CA VAL A 48 0.94 -7.70 -8.53
C VAL A 48 0.43 -8.89 -9.33
N MET A 49 -0.49 -8.67 -10.26
CA MET A 49 -1.07 -9.74 -11.09
C MET A 49 -0.02 -10.40 -11.98
N ASP A 50 0.83 -9.62 -12.63
CA ASP A 50 1.88 -10.15 -13.52
C ASP A 50 2.97 -10.88 -12.74
N SER A 51 3.38 -10.34 -11.59
CA SER A 51 4.43 -10.95 -10.79
C SER A 51 3.93 -12.22 -10.09
N LEU A 52 2.85 -12.14 -9.33
CA LEU A 52 2.41 -13.25 -8.49
C LEU A 52 1.53 -14.24 -9.26
N GLY A 53 0.60 -13.76 -10.06
CA GLY A 53 -0.26 -14.60 -10.89
C GLY A 53 0.49 -15.14 -12.12
N GLY A 54 1.17 -14.25 -12.87
CA GLY A 54 1.86 -14.66 -14.09
C GLY A 54 3.14 -15.46 -13.84
N LYS A 55 4.12 -14.90 -13.11
CA LYS A 55 5.44 -15.55 -12.94
C LYS A 55 5.43 -16.69 -11.92
N PHE A 56 4.71 -16.54 -10.80
CA PHE A 56 4.64 -17.54 -9.74
C PHE A 56 3.44 -18.48 -9.86
N GLY A 57 2.45 -18.19 -10.71
CA GLY A 57 1.31 -19.06 -10.96
C GLY A 57 0.29 -19.10 -9.82
N LEU A 58 0.26 -18.09 -8.94
CA LEU A 58 -0.73 -18.03 -7.87
C LEU A 58 -2.15 -17.91 -8.46
N ASN A 59 -3.09 -18.65 -7.89
CA ASN A 59 -4.50 -18.48 -8.18
C ASN A 59 -5.02 -17.22 -7.48
N ILE A 60 -5.16 -16.11 -8.21
CA ILE A 60 -5.54 -14.80 -7.69
C ILE A 60 -6.88 -14.36 -8.27
N ILE A 61 -7.84 -14.09 -7.39
CA ILE A 61 -9.09 -13.42 -7.72
C ILE A 61 -8.87 -11.93 -7.54
N LYS A 62 -8.77 -11.17 -8.64
CA LYS A 62 -8.72 -9.70 -8.60
C LYS A 62 -10.14 -9.15 -8.51
N VAL A 63 -10.40 -8.37 -7.48
CA VAL A 63 -11.69 -7.71 -7.24
C VAL A 63 -11.55 -6.22 -7.55
N ASP A 64 -12.26 -5.72 -8.53
CA ASP A 64 -12.38 -4.28 -8.78
C ASP A 64 -13.46 -3.70 -7.85
N ALA A 65 -13.01 -2.97 -6.83
CA ALA A 65 -13.87 -2.34 -5.85
C ALA A 65 -13.72 -0.81 -5.83
N LYS A 66 -13.10 -0.20 -6.86
CA LYS A 66 -12.77 1.23 -6.92
C LYS A 66 -13.99 2.11 -6.64
N GLU A 67 -15.07 1.94 -7.39
CA GLU A 67 -16.28 2.73 -7.19
C GLU A 67 -16.86 2.57 -5.79
N ARG A 68 -16.82 1.36 -5.25
CA ARG A 68 -17.35 1.05 -3.91
C ARG A 68 -16.62 1.83 -2.82
N PHE A 69 -15.29 1.92 -2.89
CA PHE A 69 -14.48 2.69 -1.96
C PHE A 69 -14.63 4.19 -2.17
N LEU A 70 -14.54 4.69 -3.41
CA LEU A 70 -14.61 6.10 -3.72
C LEU A 70 -15.98 6.69 -3.33
N ASN A 71 -17.07 5.98 -3.58
CA ASN A 71 -18.42 6.41 -3.19
C ASN A 71 -18.54 6.57 -1.65
N LYS A 72 -17.90 5.71 -0.86
CA LYS A 72 -17.93 5.81 0.60
C LYS A 72 -17.02 6.90 1.15
N LEU A 73 -15.99 7.27 0.40
CA LEU A 73 -15.04 8.32 0.76
C LEU A 73 -15.47 9.71 0.28
N ALA A 74 -16.52 9.81 -0.55
CA ALA A 74 -17.03 11.09 -1.04
C ALA A 74 -17.43 12.01 0.11
N GLY A 75 -16.92 13.25 0.11
CA GLY A 75 -17.17 14.24 1.17
C GLY A 75 -16.42 13.98 2.49
N VAL A 76 -15.59 12.95 2.57
CA VAL A 76 -14.85 12.60 3.79
C VAL A 76 -13.46 13.24 3.76
N SER A 77 -13.20 14.17 4.68
CA SER A 77 -11.92 14.87 4.81
C SER A 77 -11.14 14.55 6.09
N ASP A 78 -11.80 13.95 7.08
CA ASP A 78 -11.16 13.57 8.34
C ASP A 78 -10.31 12.30 8.16
N PRO A 79 -9.02 12.31 8.52
CA PRO A 79 -8.10 11.21 8.27
C PRO A 79 -8.49 9.91 9.00
N GLU A 80 -8.96 10.01 10.23
CA GLU A 80 -9.38 8.82 10.99
C GLU A 80 -10.65 8.19 10.43
N LYS A 81 -11.59 9.01 9.93
CA LYS A 81 -12.76 8.51 9.21
C LYS A 81 -12.38 7.82 7.92
N LYS A 82 -11.46 8.40 7.13
CA LYS A 82 -10.92 7.75 5.93
C LYS A 82 -10.35 6.37 6.25
N ARG A 83 -9.45 6.28 7.24
CA ARG A 83 -8.83 5.02 7.67
C ARG A 83 -9.87 3.97 8.06
N LYS A 84 -10.86 4.35 8.87
CA LYS A 84 -11.95 3.46 9.30
C LYS A 84 -12.82 2.98 8.14
N ILE A 85 -13.19 3.89 7.23
CA ILE A 85 -13.99 3.53 6.04
C ILE A 85 -13.22 2.56 5.17
N ILE A 86 -11.96 2.85 4.85
CA ILE A 86 -11.12 2.01 4.00
C ILE A 86 -10.93 0.62 4.62
N GLY A 87 -10.56 0.57 5.91
CA GLY A 87 -10.38 -0.70 6.61
C GLY A 87 -11.65 -1.56 6.67
N ASN A 88 -12.76 -0.96 7.07
CA ASN A 88 -14.05 -1.66 7.16
C ASN A 88 -14.53 -2.15 5.79
N GLU A 89 -14.36 -1.32 4.74
CA GLU A 89 -14.81 -1.70 3.42
C GLU A 89 -13.96 -2.78 2.81
N PHE A 90 -12.64 -2.77 3.08
CA PHE A 90 -11.75 -3.83 2.66
C PHE A 90 -12.19 -5.19 3.21
N ILE A 91 -12.51 -5.26 4.51
CA ILE A 91 -13.01 -6.48 5.14
C ILE A 91 -14.30 -6.95 4.48
N ARG A 92 -15.25 -6.03 4.24
CA ARG A 92 -16.54 -6.39 3.60
C ARG A 92 -16.37 -6.92 2.19
N VAL A 93 -15.51 -6.30 1.39
CA VAL A 93 -15.23 -6.78 0.03
C VAL A 93 -14.60 -8.16 0.08
N PHE A 94 -13.66 -8.36 1.00
CA PHE A 94 -13.02 -9.65 1.20
C PHE A 94 -14.01 -10.73 1.62
N ASP A 95 -14.89 -10.44 2.57
CA ASP A 95 -15.94 -11.36 3.04
C ASP A 95 -16.94 -11.70 1.92
N ASP A 96 -17.40 -10.69 1.15
CA ASP A 96 -18.29 -10.88 0.01
C ASP A 96 -17.69 -11.83 -1.05
N GLU A 97 -16.39 -11.76 -1.28
CA GLU A 97 -15.70 -12.65 -2.23
C GLU A 97 -15.42 -14.02 -1.62
N ALA A 98 -15.02 -14.09 -0.35
CA ALA A 98 -14.79 -15.32 0.37
C ALA A 98 -16.06 -16.20 0.44
N ALA A 99 -17.22 -15.57 0.63
CA ALA A 99 -18.52 -16.26 0.68
C ALA A 99 -18.92 -16.94 -0.65
N LYS A 100 -18.31 -16.54 -1.78
CA LYS A 100 -18.53 -17.21 -3.09
C LYS A 100 -17.70 -18.49 -3.26
N LEU A 101 -16.75 -18.73 -2.35
CA LEU A 101 -15.80 -19.83 -2.43
C LEU A 101 -16.26 -21.00 -1.53
N GLU A 102 -16.31 -22.19 -2.12
CA GLU A 102 -16.73 -23.40 -1.39
C GLU A 102 -15.52 -24.17 -0.83
N GLY A 103 -15.69 -24.71 0.37
CA GLY A 103 -14.73 -25.64 0.98
C GLY A 103 -13.46 -24.97 1.51
N ILE A 104 -13.45 -23.68 1.75
CA ILE A 104 -12.36 -22.98 2.44
C ILE A 104 -12.46 -23.28 3.93
N GLU A 105 -11.37 -23.79 4.52
CA GLU A 105 -11.29 -24.09 5.95
C GLU A 105 -10.26 -23.23 6.68
N PHE A 106 -9.28 -22.68 5.94
CA PHE A 106 -8.18 -21.93 6.50
C PHE A 106 -8.06 -20.54 5.89
N LEU A 107 -7.70 -19.56 6.73
CA LEU A 107 -7.30 -18.22 6.32
C LEU A 107 -5.82 -18.01 6.62
N ALA A 108 -5.04 -17.68 5.59
CA ALA A 108 -3.63 -17.36 5.75
C ALA A 108 -3.44 -15.86 5.96
N GLN A 109 -2.51 -15.50 6.84
CA GLN A 109 -2.15 -14.11 7.15
C GLN A 109 -0.64 -13.93 7.18
N GLY A 110 -0.17 -12.73 6.83
CA GLY A 110 1.24 -12.34 6.85
C GLY A 110 1.68 -11.72 8.18
N THR A 111 1.16 -12.19 9.31
CA THR A 111 1.55 -11.74 10.64
C THR A 111 3.02 -12.02 10.90
N LEU A 112 3.78 -11.03 11.36
CA LEU A 112 5.18 -11.13 11.73
C LEU A 112 5.36 -11.28 13.24
N TYR A 113 6.57 -11.67 13.66
CA TYR A 113 6.92 -11.75 15.07
C TYR A 113 6.80 -10.41 15.79
N THR A 114 7.16 -9.31 15.14
CA THR A 114 7.00 -7.95 15.65
C THR A 114 5.54 -7.58 15.89
N ASP A 115 4.63 -7.98 15.02
CA ASP A 115 3.20 -7.71 15.17
C ASP A 115 2.64 -8.40 16.43
N ILE A 116 3.16 -9.59 16.76
CA ILE A 116 2.76 -10.33 17.97
C ILE A 116 3.27 -9.63 19.23
N ILE A 117 4.50 -9.09 19.21
CA ILE A 117 5.09 -8.40 20.37
C ILE A 117 4.40 -7.05 20.60
N GLU A 118 4.20 -6.26 19.53
CA GLU A 118 3.60 -4.92 19.61
C GLU A 118 2.13 -4.96 19.97
N SER A 119 1.41 -5.98 19.51
CA SER A 119 -0.04 -6.08 19.73
C SER A 119 -0.44 -6.52 21.13
N GLY A 120 0.54 -6.88 21.99
CA GLY A 120 0.26 -7.29 23.37
C GLY A 120 -1.18 -7.73 23.59
N THR A 121 -1.49 -9.01 23.56
CA THR A 121 -2.79 -9.67 23.85
C THR A 121 -4.10 -9.07 23.27
N ASP A 122 -4.22 -7.74 23.10
CA ASP A 122 -5.46 -7.08 22.68
C ASP A 122 -5.66 -7.02 21.16
N THR A 123 -4.61 -6.88 20.38
CA THR A 123 -4.73 -6.79 18.91
C THR A 123 -4.94 -8.17 18.27
N ALA A 124 -4.39 -9.23 18.84
CA ALA A 124 -4.71 -10.59 18.44
C ALA A 124 -6.19 -10.93 18.67
N GLN A 125 -6.80 -10.37 19.72
CA GLN A 125 -8.25 -10.47 19.94
C GLN A 125 -9.03 -9.58 18.97
N THR A 126 -8.52 -8.40 18.62
CA THR A 126 -9.15 -7.49 17.66
C THR A 126 -9.13 -8.07 16.24
N ILE A 127 -8.02 -8.66 15.81
CA ILE A 127 -7.94 -9.37 14.53
C ILE A 127 -8.90 -10.58 14.54
N LYS A 128 -8.94 -11.35 15.62
CA LYS A 128 -9.91 -12.46 15.79
C LYS A 128 -11.36 -11.99 15.80
N SER A 129 -11.66 -10.81 16.37
CA SER A 129 -13.02 -10.25 16.40
C SER A 129 -13.46 -9.65 15.07
N HIS A 130 -12.54 -9.18 14.23
CA HIS A 130 -12.87 -8.65 12.90
C HIS A 130 -13.16 -9.75 11.87
N HIS A 131 -12.67 -10.97 12.06
CA HIS A 131 -13.03 -12.13 11.23
C HIS A 131 -14.41 -12.73 11.54
N ASN A 132 -15.09 -12.23 12.57
CA ASN A 132 -16.46 -12.58 12.91
C ASN A 132 -17.50 -11.57 12.42
N VAL A 133 -17.16 -10.68 11.49
CA VAL A 133 -18.04 -9.61 11.04
C VAL A 133 -18.75 -9.95 9.73
N GLY A 134 -19.98 -10.39 9.86
CA GLY A 134 -21.14 -9.87 9.16
C GLY A 134 -21.36 -10.18 7.68
N GLY A 135 -20.69 -11.14 7.07
CA GLY A 135 -20.99 -11.54 5.68
C GLY A 135 -20.85 -13.04 5.43
N LEU A 136 -20.05 -13.70 6.24
CA LEU A 136 -19.97 -15.17 6.26
C LEU A 136 -21.10 -15.73 7.13
N PRO A 137 -21.64 -16.92 6.81
CA PRO A 137 -22.53 -17.63 7.71
C PRO A 137 -21.91 -17.72 9.11
N GLU A 138 -22.67 -17.47 10.16
CA GLU A 138 -22.18 -17.43 11.57
C GLU A 138 -21.40 -18.70 11.98
N ASP A 139 -21.48 -19.75 11.19
CA ASP A 139 -20.87 -21.06 11.41
C ASP A 139 -19.48 -21.23 10.76
N VAL A 140 -19.00 -20.29 9.94
CA VAL A 140 -17.71 -20.42 9.24
C VAL A 140 -16.61 -19.71 10.03
N GLN A 141 -16.01 -20.42 10.98
CA GLN A 141 -14.77 -20.01 11.62
C GLN A 141 -13.57 -20.57 10.84
N PHE A 142 -12.87 -19.71 10.09
CA PHE A 142 -11.61 -20.11 9.49
C PHE A 142 -10.55 -20.39 10.58
N LYS A 143 -9.78 -21.45 10.36
CA LYS A 143 -8.56 -21.68 11.14
C LYS A 143 -7.46 -20.83 10.57
N LEU A 144 -6.73 -20.09 11.41
CA LEU A 144 -5.64 -19.23 10.97
C LEU A 144 -4.37 -20.04 10.65
N ILE A 145 -3.70 -19.62 9.57
CA ILE A 145 -2.35 -20.07 9.19
C ILE A 145 -1.46 -18.82 9.11
N GLU A 146 -0.45 -18.73 9.95
CA GLU A 146 0.45 -17.59 10.07
C GLU A 146 1.91 -18.05 9.87
N PRO A 147 2.34 -18.33 8.63
CA PRO A 147 3.65 -18.97 8.38
C PRO A 147 4.85 -18.11 8.75
N LEU A 148 4.68 -16.79 8.89
CA LEU A 148 5.75 -15.82 9.15
C LEU A 148 5.79 -15.35 10.60
N ASN A 149 4.96 -15.86 11.48
CA ASN A 149 4.75 -15.37 12.85
C ASN A 149 5.95 -15.52 13.80
N THR A 150 6.99 -16.22 13.38
CA THR A 150 8.27 -16.38 14.10
C THR A 150 9.42 -15.61 13.45
N LEU A 151 9.16 -14.88 12.35
CA LEU A 151 10.16 -14.19 11.56
C LEU A 151 10.09 -12.66 11.75
N PHE A 152 11.26 -12.03 11.74
CA PHE A 152 11.40 -10.59 11.63
C PHE A 152 11.30 -10.14 10.17
N LYS A 153 11.07 -8.83 9.96
CA LYS A 153 10.86 -8.25 8.62
C LYS A 153 12.00 -8.56 7.64
N ASP A 154 13.24 -8.49 8.12
CA ASP A 154 14.41 -8.75 7.28
C ASP A 154 14.52 -10.22 6.90
N GLU A 155 14.18 -11.13 7.83
CA GLU A 155 14.14 -12.57 7.55
C GLU A 155 13.05 -12.92 6.53
N VAL A 156 11.91 -12.21 6.57
CA VAL A 156 10.85 -12.37 5.56
C VAL A 156 11.32 -11.93 4.19
N ARG A 157 12.09 -10.83 4.11
CA ARG A 157 12.70 -10.38 2.84
C ARG A 157 13.69 -11.40 2.30
N GLU A 158 14.60 -11.90 3.15
CA GLU A 158 15.52 -12.98 2.75
C GLU A 158 14.78 -14.24 2.29
N LEU A 159 13.70 -14.61 2.97
CA LEU A 159 12.85 -15.73 2.55
C LEU A 159 12.24 -15.45 1.16
N GLY A 160 11.75 -14.24 0.90
CA GLY A 160 11.24 -13.84 -0.40
C GLY A 160 12.28 -14.02 -1.52
N GLU A 161 13.52 -13.58 -1.29
CA GLU A 161 14.62 -13.80 -2.25
C GLU A 161 14.94 -15.28 -2.47
N LYS A 162 15.01 -16.07 -1.38
CA LYS A 162 15.21 -17.52 -1.47
C LYS A 162 14.08 -18.25 -2.19
N LEU A 163 12.87 -17.71 -2.15
CA LEU A 163 11.73 -18.19 -2.92
C LEU A 163 11.81 -17.83 -4.41
N GLY A 164 12.75 -16.95 -4.79
CA GLY A 164 12.96 -16.48 -6.17
C GLY A 164 12.08 -15.27 -6.53
N MET A 165 11.59 -14.53 -5.54
CA MET A 165 10.82 -13.30 -5.78
C MET A 165 11.75 -12.18 -6.28
N PRO A 166 11.29 -11.31 -7.21
CA PRO A 166 12.06 -10.18 -7.69
C PRO A 166 12.46 -9.24 -6.55
N HIS A 167 13.68 -8.70 -6.62
CA HIS A 167 14.20 -7.77 -5.62
C HIS A 167 13.27 -6.57 -5.39
N GLU A 168 12.75 -5.99 -6.47
CA GLU A 168 11.83 -4.84 -6.41
C GLU A 168 10.50 -5.15 -5.66
N LEU A 169 10.10 -6.41 -5.61
CA LEU A 169 8.91 -6.82 -4.87
C LEU A 169 9.21 -7.05 -3.39
N VAL A 170 10.38 -7.61 -3.09
CA VAL A 170 10.81 -7.97 -1.72
C VAL A 170 11.30 -6.74 -0.95
N TRP A 171 12.07 -5.87 -1.61
CA TRP A 171 12.69 -4.70 -1.00
C TRP A 171 11.94 -3.39 -1.27
N ARG A 172 10.70 -3.50 -1.72
CA ARG A 172 9.86 -2.32 -1.92
C ARG A 172 9.70 -1.52 -0.62
N GLN A 173 9.70 -0.18 -0.76
CA GLN A 173 9.46 0.71 0.38
C GLN A 173 8.08 0.47 1.01
N PRO A 174 7.88 0.81 2.29
CA PRO A 174 6.59 0.71 2.95
C PRO A 174 5.48 1.44 2.17
N PHE A 175 4.30 0.86 2.15
CA PHE A 175 3.10 1.49 1.60
C PHE A 175 1.97 1.33 2.61
N PRO A 176 1.28 2.42 2.98
CA PRO A 176 0.30 2.38 4.04
C PRO A 176 -0.94 1.57 3.65
N GLY A 177 -1.57 0.92 4.64
CA GLY A 177 -2.78 0.14 4.42
C GLY A 177 -3.92 0.92 3.75
N PRO A 178 -4.19 2.21 4.11
CA PRO A 178 -5.18 3.03 3.42
C PRO A 178 -4.75 3.50 2.01
N GLY A 179 -3.57 3.13 1.55
CA GLY A 179 -3.05 3.50 0.23
C GLY A 179 -2.88 5.01 0.06
N LEU A 180 -3.14 5.50 -1.14
CA LEU A 180 -3.05 6.93 -1.47
C LEU A 180 -4.12 7.77 -0.76
N GLY A 181 -5.11 7.16 -0.10
CA GLY A 181 -6.15 7.88 0.63
C GLY A 181 -5.66 8.81 1.72
N ILE A 182 -4.50 8.50 2.33
CA ILE A 182 -3.84 9.34 3.36
C ILE A 182 -2.74 10.23 2.78
N ARG A 183 -2.56 10.24 1.47
CA ARG A 183 -1.65 11.13 0.74
C ARG A 183 -2.38 12.23 -0.03
N VAL A 184 -3.72 12.18 -0.05
CA VAL A 184 -4.60 13.26 -0.47
C VAL A 184 -5.19 13.89 0.78
N ILE A 185 -4.66 15.05 1.17
CA ILE A 185 -5.14 15.76 2.36
C ILE A 185 -6.53 16.34 2.08
N GLY A 186 -7.46 16.08 3.01
CA GLY A 186 -8.86 16.44 2.84
C GLY A 186 -9.63 15.44 1.97
N GLU A 187 -10.66 15.91 1.24
CA GLU A 187 -11.53 15.05 0.43
C GLU A 187 -10.77 14.41 -0.74
N ILE A 188 -11.01 13.11 -0.95
CA ILE A 188 -10.46 12.34 -2.05
C ILE A 188 -11.35 12.51 -3.28
N THR A 189 -10.75 12.86 -4.43
CA THR A 189 -11.38 12.87 -5.74
C THR A 189 -10.51 12.13 -6.75
N GLU A 190 -11.10 11.71 -7.87
CA GLU A 190 -10.38 11.04 -8.95
C GLU A 190 -9.22 11.92 -9.47
N GLU A 191 -9.49 13.22 -9.73
CA GLU A 191 -8.48 14.21 -10.14
C GLU A 191 -7.28 14.23 -9.18
N LYS A 192 -7.55 14.32 -7.88
CA LYS A 192 -6.48 14.35 -6.86
C LYS A 192 -5.71 13.06 -6.77
N LEU A 193 -6.38 11.93 -6.94
CA LEU A 193 -5.72 10.61 -6.96
C LEU A 193 -4.80 10.47 -8.17
N GLU A 194 -5.23 10.92 -9.37
CA GLU A 194 -4.37 10.89 -10.54
C GLU A 194 -3.13 11.79 -10.37
N ILE A 195 -3.29 12.98 -9.81
CA ILE A 195 -2.15 13.86 -9.49
C ILE A 195 -1.14 13.15 -8.58
N VAL A 196 -1.61 12.49 -7.51
CA VAL A 196 -0.71 11.76 -6.60
C VAL A 196 -0.10 10.54 -7.26
N ARG A 197 -0.85 9.78 -8.06
CA ARG A 197 -0.33 8.61 -8.79
C ARG A 197 0.78 8.99 -9.74
N ASP A 198 0.56 10.03 -10.53
CA ASP A 198 1.50 10.46 -11.57
C ASP A 198 2.75 11.11 -10.96
N SER A 199 2.58 12.01 -10.00
CA SER A 199 3.69 12.62 -9.30
C SER A 199 4.52 11.62 -8.49
N ASP A 200 3.87 10.63 -7.83
CA ASP A 200 4.56 9.56 -7.10
C ASP A 200 5.34 8.64 -8.05
N LEU A 201 4.80 8.34 -9.23
CA LEU A 201 5.51 7.56 -10.24
C LEU A 201 6.78 8.27 -10.68
N ILE A 202 6.70 9.57 -11.03
CA ILE A 202 7.85 10.39 -11.44
C ILE A 202 8.91 10.43 -10.33
N LEU A 203 8.50 10.65 -9.09
CA LEU A 203 9.41 10.65 -7.94
C LEU A 203 10.15 9.31 -7.82
N ARG A 204 9.43 8.19 -7.92
CA ARG A 204 10.03 6.85 -7.82
C ARG A 204 10.99 6.54 -8.96
N GLU A 205 10.66 6.96 -10.18
CA GLU A 205 11.52 6.80 -11.35
C GLU A 205 12.84 7.57 -11.20
N GLU A 206 12.78 8.84 -10.80
CA GLU A 206 13.99 9.66 -10.64
C GLU A 206 14.85 9.19 -9.46
N ILE A 207 14.25 8.84 -8.32
CA ILE A 207 14.98 8.27 -7.19
C ILE A 207 15.72 6.98 -7.59
N ALA A 208 15.07 6.07 -8.32
CA ALA A 208 15.68 4.83 -8.80
C ALA A 208 16.76 5.09 -9.85
N LYS A 209 16.52 6.00 -10.81
CA LYS A 209 17.48 6.39 -11.85
C LYS A 209 18.80 6.89 -11.26
N HIS A 210 18.73 7.60 -10.14
CA HIS A 210 19.90 8.13 -9.45
C HIS A 210 20.44 7.17 -8.36
N GLY A 211 19.89 5.97 -8.22
CA GLY A 211 20.36 4.95 -7.27
C GLY A 211 20.07 5.25 -5.79
N LEU A 212 19.19 6.22 -5.50
CA LEU A 212 18.85 6.66 -4.14
C LEU A 212 17.81 5.77 -3.46
N ASP A 213 17.16 4.88 -4.20
CA ASP A 213 16.15 3.95 -3.72
C ASP A 213 16.67 2.95 -2.67
N LYS A 214 17.99 2.76 -2.61
CA LYS A 214 18.66 1.89 -1.64
C LYS A 214 19.04 2.62 -0.35
N GLU A 215 19.08 3.93 -0.37
CA GLU A 215 19.53 4.78 0.75
C GLU A 215 18.35 5.41 1.48
N ILE A 216 17.28 5.75 0.75
CA ILE A 216 16.09 6.40 1.29
C ILE A 216 15.10 5.34 1.73
N TRP A 217 14.75 5.36 3.01
CA TRP A 217 13.88 4.35 3.62
C TRP A 217 12.44 4.40 3.09
N GLN A 218 11.86 5.61 2.95
CA GLN A 218 10.53 5.83 2.37
C GLN A 218 10.48 7.20 1.67
N TYR A 219 9.85 7.25 0.51
CA TYR A 219 9.64 8.47 -0.26
C TYR A 219 8.33 8.38 -1.05
N PHE A 220 7.63 9.49 -1.11
CA PHE A 220 6.32 9.59 -1.76
C PHE A 220 5.94 11.04 -2.03
N THR A 221 4.90 11.24 -2.84
CA THR A 221 4.25 12.53 -3.00
C THR A 221 2.97 12.62 -2.18
N VAL A 222 2.65 13.82 -1.73
CA VAL A 222 1.43 14.16 -1.00
C VAL A 222 0.77 15.36 -1.65
N LEU A 223 -0.56 15.38 -1.68
CA LEU A 223 -1.34 16.51 -2.18
C LEU A 223 -1.99 17.24 -0.99
N PRO A 224 -1.41 18.35 -0.51
CA PRO A 224 -1.91 19.05 0.68
C PRO A 224 -3.19 19.86 0.42
N GLY A 225 -3.75 19.81 -0.80
CA GLY A 225 -4.95 20.55 -1.16
C GLY A 225 -4.75 22.05 -1.38
N ILE A 226 -3.52 22.53 -1.33
CA ILE A 226 -3.18 23.94 -1.54
C ILE A 226 -3.09 24.21 -3.05
N ARG A 227 -3.75 25.28 -3.49
CA ARG A 227 -3.61 25.84 -4.85
C ARG A 227 -2.82 27.13 -4.81
N SER A 228 -2.02 27.37 -5.83
CA SER A 228 -1.22 28.58 -5.98
C SER A 228 -1.24 29.13 -7.40
N VAL A 229 -0.92 30.41 -7.52
CA VAL A 229 -0.76 31.04 -8.83
C VAL A 229 0.55 30.57 -9.46
N GLY A 230 0.46 30.17 -10.72
CA GLY A 230 1.60 29.85 -11.58
C GLY A 230 1.51 30.59 -12.91
N VAL A 231 2.56 30.45 -13.72
CA VAL A 231 2.61 30.90 -15.11
C VAL A 231 3.08 29.73 -15.94
N MET A 232 2.25 29.29 -16.88
CA MET A 232 2.58 28.23 -17.82
C MET A 232 2.35 28.74 -19.25
N GLY A 233 3.41 28.81 -20.04
CA GLY A 233 3.38 29.54 -21.28
C GLY A 233 3.06 31.02 -21.07
N ASP A 234 2.10 31.56 -21.82
CA ASP A 234 1.67 32.96 -21.71
C ASP A 234 0.47 33.14 -20.75
N GLY A 235 0.02 32.07 -20.08
CA GLY A 235 -1.16 32.06 -19.25
C GLY A 235 -0.88 31.97 -17.76
N ARG A 236 -1.74 32.63 -16.94
CA ARG A 236 -1.80 32.40 -15.50
C ARG A 236 -2.55 31.13 -15.20
N THR A 237 -2.03 30.32 -14.29
CA THR A 237 -2.70 29.13 -13.77
C THR A 237 -3.01 29.29 -12.28
N TYR A 238 -3.96 28.50 -11.78
CA TYR A 238 -4.28 28.39 -10.36
C TYR A 238 -4.46 26.92 -10.02
N ASP A 239 -3.35 26.24 -9.81
CA ASP A 239 -3.25 24.78 -9.75
C ASP A 239 -2.67 24.31 -8.41
N TYR A 240 -2.65 22.97 -8.24
CA TYR A 240 -2.22 22.36 -7.00
C TYR A 240 -0.70 22.46 -6.78
N THR A 241 -0.37 22.41 -5.50
CA THR A 241 1.00 22.21 -5.01
C THR A 241 1.15 20.73 -4.63
N VAL A 242 2.19 20.08 -5.12
CA VAL A 242 2.59 18.74 -4.71
C VAL A 242 3.70 18.83 -3.69
N GLY A 243 3.55 18.14 -2.56
CA GLY A 243 4.60 17.95 -1.58
C GLY A 243 5.39 16.68 -1.84
N ILE A 244 6.71 16.72 -1.71
CA ILE A 244 7.58 15.56 -1.67
C ILE A 244 7.94 15.28 -0.21
N ARG A 245 7.75 14.06 0.23
CA ARG A 245 8.23 13.54 1.51
C ARG A 245 9.21 12.42 1.25
N ALA A 246 10.44 12.54 1.77
CA ALA A 246 11.42 11.47 1.74
C ALA A 246 12.16 11.45 3.08
N VAL A 247 12.31 10.26 3.66
CA VAL A 247 12.88 10.08 5.00
C VAL A 247 13.88 8.94 5.03
N THR A 248 14.88 9.11 5.89
CA THR A 248 15.78 8.06 6.34
C THR A 248 15.36 7.63 7.73
N SER A 249 15.34 6.33 7.98
CA SER A 249 14.98 5.73 9.27
C SER A 249 15.55 4.33 9.37
N ILE A 250 15.65 3.78 10.58
CA ILE A 250 16.02 2.40 10.83
C ILE A 250 14.75 1.57 11.10
N ASP A 251 13.86 2.07 11.92
CA ASP A 251 12.71 1.34 12.45
C ASP A 251 11.35 2.05 12.24
N GLY A 252 11.36 3.25 11.67
CA GLY A 252 10.17 4.10 11.51
C GLY A 252 9.72 4.80 12.79
N MET A 253 10.33 4.55 13.95
CA MET A 253 9.98 5.25 15.20
C MET A 253 10.50 6.67 15.19
N THR A 254 11.74 6.85 14.78
CA THR A 254 12.34 8.15 14.49
C THR A 254 12.76 8.22 13.03
N ALA A 255 12.67 9.39 12.43
CA ALA A 255 13.08 9.61 11.05
C ALA A 255 13.61 11.03 10.85
N ASP A 256 14.57 11.16 9.97
CA ASP A 256 15.00 12.48 9.48
C ASP A 256 14.67 12.59 7.99
N PHE A 257 14.57 13.81 7.46
CA PHE A 257 14.35 13.98 6.03
C PHE A 257 15.59 13.52 5.24
N ALA A 258 15.38 12.88 4.11
CA ALA A 258 16.48 12.47 3.24
C ALA A 258 17.09 13.71 2.55
N GLN A 259 18.41 13.77 2.49
CA GLN A 259 19.12 14.86 1.79
C GLN A 259 19.25 14.51 0.30
N ILE A 260 18.13 14.58 -0.43
CA ILE A 260 18.15 14.38 -1.89
C ILE A 260 18.98 15.49 -2.54
N PRO A 261 19.93 15.19 -3.43
CA PRO A 261 20.71 16.19 -4.18
C PRO A 261 19.82 17.20 -4.90
N TRP A 262 20.22 18.50 -4.89
CA TRP A 262 19.41 19.57 -5.45
C TRP A 262 19.12 19.44 -6.94
N ASP A 263 20.05 18.90 -7.69
CA ASP A 263 19.89 18.58 -9.13
C ASP A 263 18.82 17.51 -9.34
N VAL A 264 18.80 16.47 -8.51
CA VAL A 264 17.76 15.45 -8.56
C VAL A 264 16.39 16.01 -8.17
N LEU A 265 16.31 16.83 -7.12
CA LEU A 265 15.06 17.52 -6.76
C LEU A 265 14.58 18.43 -7.87
N GLN A 266 15.50 19.10 -8.58
CA GLN A 266 15.18 19.94 -9.73
C GLN A 266 14.60 19.10 -10.87
N GLU A 267 15.23 17.97 -11.22
CA GLU A 267 14.71 17.06 -12.25
C GLU A 267 13.30 16.56 -11.91
N ILE A 268 13.09 16.10 -10.68
CA ILE A 268 11.77 15.67 -10.19
C ILE A 268 10.74 16.79 -10.32
N SER A 269 11.08 17.99 -9.85
CA SER A 269 10.16 19.15 -9.89
C SER A 269 9.81 19.54 -11.34
N VAL A 270 10.78 19.57 -12.22
CA VAL A 270 10.57 19.90 -13.64
C VAL A 270 9.67 18.86 -14.31
N ARG A 271 9.90 17.58 -14.05
CA ARG A 271 9.07 16.51 -14.59
C ARG A 271 7.65 16.58 -14.06
N ILE A 272 7.46 16.72 -12.75
CA ILE A 272 6.12 16.79 -12.14
C ILE A 272 5.33 17.95 -12.74
N VAL A 273 5.90 19.16 -12.81
CA VAL A 273 5.17 20.33 -13.34
C VAL A 273 4.85 20.21 -14.83
N ASN A 274 5.69 19.51 -15.61
CA ASN A 274 5.48 19.39 -17.06
C ASN A 274 4.64 18.17 -17.47
N GLU A 275 4.63 17.11 -16.66
CA GLU A 275 4.01 15.82 -17.04
C GLU A 275 2.71 15.56 -16.26
N VAL A 276 2.48 16.24 -15.12
CA VAL A 276 1.28 16.05 -14.30
C VAL A 276 0.33 17.23 -14.47
N ASP A 277 -0.87 16.96 -14.97
CA ASP A 277 -1.88 17.97 -15.14
C ASP A 277 -2.30 18.61 -13.79
N HIS A 278 -2.68 19.87 -13.84
CA HIS A 278 -3.16 20.63 -12.68
C HIS A 278 -2.15 20.83 -11.55
N VAL A 279 -0.84 20.74 -11.83
CA VAL A 279 0.25 20.99 -10.86
C VAL A 279 1.15 22.10 -11.38
N ASN A 280 1.35 23.15 -10.56
CA ASN A 280 2.23 24.25 -10.92
C ASN A 280 3.32 24.52 -9.86
N ARG A 281 3.39 23.74 -8.80
CA ARG A 281 4.36 23.92 -7.72
C ARG A 281 4.72 22.61 -7.05
N VAL A 282 6.02 22.46 -6.72
CA VAL A 282 6.54 21.35 -5.92
C VAL A 282 7.24 21.92 -4.69
N VAL A 283 7.00 21.30 -3.52
CA VAL A 283 7.67 21.64 -2.26
C VAL A 283 8.27 20.38 -1.63
N TYR A 284 9.31 20.52 -0.83
CA TYR A 284 9.96 19.43 -0.13
C TYR A 284 9.78 19.56 1.38
N ASP A 285 9.26 18.51 2.03
CA ASP A 285 9.09 18.47 3.48
C ASP A 285 10.38 18.05 4.17
N ILE A 286 11.01 18.99 4.89
CA ILE A 286 12.27 18.83 5.61
C ILE A 286 12.08 18.61 7.12
N THR A 287 10.90 18.18 7.55
CA THR A 287 10.60 18.02 8.97
C THR A 287 10.96 16.62 9.44
N SER A 288 11.67 16.52 10.57
CA SER A 288 12.01 15.25 11.21
C SER A 288 10.80 14.63 11.96
N LYS A 289 10.89 13.36 12.29
CA LYS A 289 9.97 12.66 13.20
C LYS A 289 10.72 12.30 14.48
N PRO A 290 10.36 12.79 15.69
CA PRO A 290 9.38 13.85 15.91
C PRO A 290 9.87 15.23 15.44
N PRO A 291 9.06 16.29 15.35
CA PRO A 291 7.65 16.37 15.78
C PRO A 291 6.61 15.91 14.75
N ALA A 292 6.98 15.86 13.46
CA ALA A 292 6.06 15.36 12.43
C ALA A 292 5.95 13.83 12.45
N THR A 293 5.00 13.33 11.69
CA THR A 293 4.90 11.91 11.31
C THR A 293 5.58 11.67 9.96
N ILE A 294 5.73 10.43 9.53
CA ILE A 294 6.25 10.13 8.19
C ILE A 294 5.15 10.40 7.16
N GLU A 295 4.00 9.72 7.26
CA GLU A 295 2.83 10.07 6.48
C GLU A 295 2.17 11.35 7.05
N TRP A 296 1.48 12.11 6.20
CA TRP A 296 0.85 13.38 6.60
C TRP A 296 -0.54 13.21 7.24
N GLU A 297 -1.24 12.13 6.93
CA GLU A 297 -2.51 11.73 7.57
C GLU A 297 -2.44 10.34 8.19
#